data_d1bd0633f9520762dc5a655346deb2e4
#
_entry.id   d1bd0633f9520762dc5a655346deb2e4
#
_cell.length_a   1.000
_cell.length_b   1.000
_cell.length_c   1.000
_cell.angle_alpha   90.00
_cell.angle_beta   90.00
_cell.angle_gamma   90.00
#
_symmetry.space_group_name_H-M   'P 1'
#
loop_
_entity.id
_entity.type
_entity.pdbx_description
1 polymer ?
#
loop_
_entity_poly.entity_id
_entity_poly.type
_entity_poly.pdbx_seq_one_letter_code
_entity_poly.pdbx_strand_id
1 'polypeptide(L)'
;SGEYHSAFKGRGMAFSEVREYTPGDDVRTIDWNVTARLRTPYVKVFEEERELNVMILVDVSASGQFGTQKQFKQDLITELCAVIAFSASQNNDKIGVIFFSDKIEKFIPPKKGKSHILRIIRELINIEPTNKGTNIELALKYLTNIIKKKSITFLISDFKDNNSYSDAMKIAN
;
A
#
# COMPACT_ATOMS: atom_id res chain seq x y z
N SER A 1 14.49 21.81 -14.67
CA SER A 1 14.92 20.49 -14.17
C SER A 1 14.09 19.43 -14.88
N GLY A 2 14.69 18.80 -15.90
CA GLY A 2 14.01 17.76 -16.67
C GLY A 2 14.06 16.44 -15.91
N GLU A 3 12.91 15.87 -15.60
CA GLU A 3 12.81 14.48 -15.16
C GLU A 3 13.15 13.56 -16.34
N TYR A 4 14.35 13.02 -16.32
CA TYR A 4 14.70 11.94 -17.24
C TYR A 4 14.10 10.63 -16.70
N HIS A 5 12.92 10.28 -17.15
CA HIS A 5 12.37 8.95 -16.93
C HIS A 5 13.19 7.94 -17.76
N SER A 6 14.02 7.17 -17.07
CA SER A 6 14.84 6.15 -17.71
C SER A 6 13.99 4.98 -18.19
N ALA A 7 14.39 4.38 -19.32
CA ALA A 7 13.78 3.19 -19.91
C ALA A 7 13.88 1.91 -19.03
N PHE A 8 14.42 2.00 -17.82
CA PHE A 8 14.56 0.92 -16.84
C PHE A 8 13.36 0.75 -15.89
N LYS A 9 12.22 1.37 -16.18
CA LYS A 9 10.97 1.27 -15.40
C LYS A 9 10.49 -0.17 -15.13
N GLY A 10 11.04 -1.17 -15.83
CA GLY A 10 10.63 -2.58 -15.68
C GLY A 10 11.34 -3.36 -14.56
N ARG A 11 12.34 -2.79 -13.87
CA ARG A 11 13.16 -3.51 -12.88
C ARG A 11 13.07 -2.99 -11.44
N GLY A 12 12.15 -2.08 -11.14
CA GLY A 12 12.02 -1.48 -9.79
C GLY A 12 13.19 -0.57 -9.40
N MET A 13 13.97 -0.09 -10.38
CA MET A 13 15.11 0.82 -10.19
C MET A 13 14.78 2.16 -10.83
N ALA A 14 14.86 3.26 -10.07
CA ALA A 14 14.70 4.61 -10.56
C ALA A 14 16.08 5.29 -10.69
N PHE A 15 16.26 6.11 -11.73
CA PHE A 15 17.43 6.98 -11.85
C PHE A 15 17.42 7.99 -10.70
N SER A 16 18.51 8.04 -9.92
CA SER A 16 18.68 8.97 -8.81
C SER A 16 19.58 10.14 -9.18
N GLU A 17 20.83 9.86 -9.52
CA GLU A 17 21.84 10.88 -9.80
C GLU A 17 22.93 10.38 -10.73
N VAL A 18 23.77 11.32 -11.16
CA VAL A 18 25.03 11.03 -11.86
C VAL A 18 26.17 11.50 -10.97
N ARG A 19 27.15 10.63 -10.71
CA ARG A 19 28.37 10.95 -9.95
C ARG A 19 29.62 10.51 -10.68
N GLU A 20 30.78 11.02 -10.29
CA GLU A 20 32.02 10.56 -10.83
C GLU A 20 32.26 9.06 -10.61
N TYR A 21 32.81 8.41 -11.60
CA TYR A 21 33.23 7.01 -11.53
C TYR A 21 34.29 6.82 -10.45
N THR A 22 34.14 5.82 -9.65
CA THR A 22 35.16 5.36 -8.71
C THR A 22 35.59 3.92 -9.06
N PRO A 23 36.86 3.54 -8.87
CA PRO A 23 37.28 2.15 -9.09
C PRO A 23 36.42 1.17 -8.33
N GLY A 24 35.86 0.19 -9.06
CA GLY A 24 34.88 -0.78 -8.52
C GLY A 24 33.45 -0.56 -8.96
N ASP A 25 33.12 0.60 -9.53
CA ASP A 25 31.80 0.82 -10.15
C ASP A 25 31.63 -0.03 -11.40
N ASP A 26 30.38 -0.41 -11.67
CA ASP A 26 30.03 -1.15 -12.88
C ASP A 26 30.16 -0.25 -14.12
N VAL A 27 31.10 -0.58 -14.99
CA VAL A 27 31.36 0.17 -16.24
C VAL A 27 30.14 0.28 -17.16
N ARG A 28 29.16 -0.64 -17.03
CA ARG A 28 27.91 -0.61 -17.78
C ARG A 28 26.99 0.54 -17.37
N THR A 29 27.23 1.14 -16.22
CA THR A 29 26.47 2.27 -15.70
C THR A 29 27.06 3.62 -16.11
N ILE A 30 28.16 3.65 -16.85
CA ILE A 30 28.76 4.90 -17.33
C ILE A 30 27.77 5.66 -18.22
N ASP A 31 27.57 6.93 -17.88
CA ASP A 31 26.86 7.88 -18.73
C ASP A 31 27.79 8.53 -19.71
N TRP A 32 27.85 8.02 -20.93
CA TRP A 32 28.75 8.50 -21.96
C TRP A 32 28.45 9.94 -22.40
N ASN A 33 27.22 10.41 -22.31
CA ASN A 33 26.84 11.78 -22.65
C ASN A 33 27.40 12.79 -21.63
N VAL A 34 27.27 12.49 -20.34
CA VAL A 34 27.84 13.32 -19.27
C VAL A 34 29.36 13.24 -19.29
N THR A 35 29.89 12.03 -19.43
CA THR A 35 31.34 11.77 -19.53
C THR A 35 31.97 12.57 -20.68
N ALA A 36 31.36 12.62 -21.85
CA ALA A 36 31.87 13.39 -23.00
C ALA A 36 31.88 14.90 -22.74
N ARG A 37 30.93 15.42 -21.99
CA ARG A 37 30.86 16.85 -21.66
C ARG A 37 31.87 17.27 -20.60
N LEU A 38 32.03 16.44 -19.58
CA LEU A 38 32.84 16.76 -18.41
C LEU A 38 34.27 16.22 -18.50
N ARG A 39 34.58 15.41 -19.52
CA ARG A 39 35.90 14.79 -19.79
C ARG A 39 36.43 13.88 -18.67
N THR A 40 35.56 13.50 -17.74
CA THR A 40 35.82 12.51 -16.69
C THR A 40 34.66 11.48 -16.67
N PRO A 41 34.97 10.21 -16.38
CA PRO A 41 33.92 9.20 -16.36
C PRO A 41 32.88 9.48 -15.28
N TYR A 42 31.58 9.47 -15.66
CA TYR A 42 30.46 9.59 -14.78
C TYR A 42 29.57 8.33 -14.86
N VAL A 43 29.08 7.90 -13.75
CA VAL A 43 28.17 6.74 -13.64
C VAL A 43 26.76 7.17 -13.22
N LYS A 44 25.77 6.48 -13.77
CA LYS A 44 24.38 6.59 -13.34
C LYS A 44 24.21 5.81 -12.06
N VAL A 45 23.71 6.48 -11.01
CA VAL A 45 23.33 5.83 -9.76
C VAL A 45 21.84 5.58 -9.81
N PHE A 46 21.42 4.34 -9.59
CA PHE A 46 20.03 3.92 -9.53
C PHE A 46 19.70 3.60 -8.09
N GLU A 47 18.57 4.13 -7.61
CA GLU A 47 17.97 3.73 -6.34
C GLU A 47 16.84 2.75 -6.60
N GLU A 48 16.71 1.75 -5.74
CA GLU A 48 15.56 0.87 -5.76
C GLU A 48 14.31 1.70 -5.49
N GLU A 49 13.34 1.64 -6.40
CA GLU A 49 12.05 2.31 -6.21
C GLU A 49 11.31 1.61 -5.07
N ARG A 50 11.34 2.20 -3.87
CA ARG A 50 10.71 1.70 -2.66
C ARG A 50 9.23 2.09 -2.56
N GLU A 51 8.54 2.11 -3.68
CA GLU A 51 7.10 2.32 -3.68
C GLU A 51 6.42 1.06 -3.13
N LEU A 52 5.91 1.17 -1.91
CA LEU A 52 5.13 0.11 -1.28
C LEU A 52 3.64 0.37 -1.49
N ASN A 53 2.90 -0.71 -1.63
CA ASN A 53 1.47 -0.68 -1.47
C ASN A 53 1.15 -0.93 0.01
N VAL A 54 0.40 -0.03 0.62
CA VAL A 54 -0.17 -0.22 1.95
C VAL A 54 -1.63 -0.59 1.79
N MET A 55 -2.02 -1.74 2.29
CA MET A 55 -3.39 -2.23 2.23
C MET A 55 -3.99 -2.31 3.62
N ILE A 56 -5.18 -1.77 3.80
CA ILE A 56 -5.94 -1.89 5.04
C ILE A 56 -7.14 -2.80 4.78
N LEU A 57 -7.25 -3.88 5.52
CA LEU A 57 -8.41 -4.75 5.55
C LEU A 57 -9.25 -4.35 6.76
N VAL A 58 -10.45 -3.85 6.52
CA VAL A 58 -11.34 -3.34 7.56
C VAL A 58 -12.55 -4.23 7.67
N ASP A 59 -12.69 -4.86 8.83
CA ASP A 59 -13.89 -5.60 9.19
C ASP A 59 -15.01 -4.61 9.54
N VAL A 60 -16.00 -4.56 8.67
CA VAL A 60 -17.19 -3.72 8.82
C VAL A 60 -18.44 -4.54 9.22
N SER A 61 -18.24 -5.77 9.67
CA SER A 61 -19.35 -6.60 10.14
C SER A 61 -20.08 -5.93 11.30
N ALA A 62 -21.40 -6.04 11.29
CA ALA A 62 -22.25 -5.58 12.39
C ALA A 62 -22.20 -6.61 13.53
N SER A 63 -21.20 -6.53 14.40
CA SER A 63 -21.01 -7.46 15.52
C SER A 63 -21.97 -7.16 16.66
N GLY A 64 -23.28 -7.31 16.49
CA GLY A 64 -24.26 -7.30 17.58
C GLY A 64 -24.22 -6.13 18.59
N GLN A 65 -23.38 -5.13 18.34
CA GLN A 65 -23.21 -3.96 19.18
C GLN A 65 -24.20 -2.88 18.76
N PHE A 66 -24.88 -2.31 19.74
CA PHE A 66 -25.87 -1.25 19.54
C PHE A 66 -25.45 0.02 20.28
N GLY A 67 -25.88 1.17 19.76
CA GLY A 67 -25.73 2.46 20.43
C GLY A 67 -24.28 2.94 20.56
N THR A 68 -23.88 3.36 21.75
CA THR A 68 -22.58 4.00 22.05
C THR A 68 -21.37 3.13 21.73
N GLN A 69 -21.47 1.82 21.93
CA GLN A 69 -20.35 0.90 21.63
C GLN A 69 -20.11 0.75 20.12
N LYS A 70 -21.17 0.74 19.31
CA LYS A 70 -21.06 0.72 17.84
C LYS A 70 -20.37 1.99 17.34
N GLN A 71 -20.77 3.16 17.86
CA GLN A 71 -20.19 4.44 17.49
C GLN A 71 -18.72 4.51 17.90
N PHE A 72 -18.38 4.10 19.11
CA PHE A 72 -17.00 4.06 19.60
C PHE A 72 -16.10 3.17 18.74
N LYS A 73 -16.57 1.98 18.36
CA LYS A 73 -15.83 1.08 17.45
C LYS A 73 -15.60 1.73 16.09
N GLN A 74 -16.62 2.36 15.52
CA GLN A 74 -16.53 3.03 14.23
C GLN A 74 -15.55 4.20 14.28
N ASP A 75 -15.57 5.01 15.32
CA ASP A 75 -14.67 6.14 15.52
C ASP A 75 -13.22 5.65 15.64
N LEU A 76 -12.98 4.60 16.43
CA LEU A 76 -11.66 4.00 16.58
C LEU A 76 -11.10 3.45 15.26
N ILE A 77 -11.91 2.73 14.50
CA ILE A 77 -11.53 2.20 13.18
C ILE A 77 -11.19 3.36 12.24
N THR A 78 -12.01 4.41 12.21
CA THR A 78 -11.78 5.59 11.38
C THR A 78 -10.46 6.28 11.75
N GLU A 79 -10.18 6.44 13.02
CA GLU A 79 -8.94 7.05 13.50
C GLU A 79 -7.72 6.21 13.12
N LEU A 80 -7.75 4.89 13.34
CA LEU A 80 -6.66 3.98 12.95
C LEU A 80 -6.40 4.02 11.44
N CYS A 81 -7.44 3.96 10.63
CA CYS A 81 -7.31 4.04 9.18
C CYS A 81 -6.73 5.39 8.73
N ALA A 82 -7.16 6.49 9.36
CA ALA A 82 -6.63 7.82 9.06
C ALA A 82 -5.13 7.91 9.37
N VAL A 83 -4.71 7.42 10.54
CA VAL A 83 -3.29 7.42 10.95
C VAL A 83 -2.44 6.62 9.95
N ILE A 84 -2.87 5.41 9.59
CA ILE A 84 -2.16 4.56 8.62
C ILE A 84 -2.10 5.24 7.25
N ALA A 85 -3.22 5.79 6.77
CA ALA A 85 -3.31 6.42 5.46
C ALA A 85 -2.43 7.68 5.36
N PHE A 86 -2.43 8.54 6.37
CA PHE A 86 -1.56 9.72 6.41
C PHE A 86 -0.09 9.35 6.54
N SER A 87 0.25 8.32 7.33
CA SER A 87 1.62 7.81 7.43
C SER A 87 2.13 7.28 6.09
N ALA A 88 1.32 6.49 5.38
CA ALA A 88 1.65 6.02 4.04
C ALA A 88 1.87 7.19 3.07
N SER A 89 1.03 8.22 3.14
CA SER A 89 1.16 9.42 2.33
C SER A 89 2.47 10.18 2.58
N GLN A 90 2.90 10.28 3.82
CA GLN A 90 4.18 10.92 4.17
C GLN A 90 5.37 10.16 3.60
N ASN A 91 5.28 8.84 3.51
CA ASN A 91 6.30 7.98 2.92
C ASN A 91 6.20 7.87 1.39
N ASN A 92 5.26 8.59 0.78
CA ASN A 92 4.97 8.53 -0.66
C ASN A 92 4.55 7.13 -1.14
N ASP A 93 3.94 6.34 -0.28
CA ASP A 93 3.39 5.03 -0.58
C ASP A 93 1.96 5.13 -1.12
N LYS A 94 1.52 4.09 -1.83
CA LYS A 94 0.13 3.93 -2.23
C LYS A 94 -0.67 3.29 -1.11
N ILE A 95 -1.88 3.77 -0.90
CA ILE A 95 -2.82 3.24 0.09
C ILE A 95 -4.09 2.73 -0.58
N GLY A 96 -4.50 1.51 -0.25
CA GLY A 96 -5.76 0.92 -0.65
C GLY A 96 -6.49 0.30 0.54
N VAL A 97 -7.77 0.05 0.39
CA VAL A 97 -8.61 -0.51 1.46
C VAL A 97 -9.54 -1.58 0.92
N ILE A 98 -9.71 -2.64 1.68
CA ILE A 98 -10.74 -3.65 1.48
C ILE A 98 -11.68 -3.61 2.69
N PHE A 99 -12.92 -3.26 2.46
CA PHE A 99 -13.98 -3.38 3.45
C PHE A 99 -14.62 -4.75 3.31
N PHE A 100 -14.69 -5.50 4.39
CA PHE A 100 -15.23 -6.85 4.37
C PHE A 100 -16.12 -7.14 5.59
N SER A 101 -16.99 -8.10 5.42
CA SER A 101 -17.79 -8.78 6.44
C SER A 101 -17.62 -10.29 6.22
N ASP A 102 -18.69 -11.04 6.05
CA ASP A 102 -18.68 -12.41 5.51
C ASP A 102 -18.52 -12.44 3.98
N LYS A 103 -18.50 -11.26 3.37
CA LYS A 103 -18.18 -11.02 1.94
C LYS A 103 -17.32 -9.78 1.78
N ILE A 104 -16.78 -9.58 0.57
CA ILE A 104 -16.14 -8.32 0.22
C ILE A 104 -17.20 -7.26 -0.02
N GLU A 105 -17.22 -6.23 0.83
CA GLU A 105 -18.20 -5.13 0.74
C GLU A 105 -17.76 -4.08 -0.26
N LYS A 106 -16.49 -3.66 -0.20
CA LYS A 106 -15.92 -2.65 -1.11
C LYS A 106 -14.42 -2.77 -1.20
N PHE A 107 -13.90 -2.51 -2.40
CA PHE A 107 -12.47 -2.41 -2.67
C PHE A 107 -12.12 -1.02 -3.19
N ILE A 108 -11.16 -0.38 -2.55
CA ILE A 108 -10.54 0.87 -3.00
C ILE A 108 -9.10 0.56 -3.37
N PRO A 109 -8.74 0.64 -4.67
CA PRO A 109 -7.40 0.28 -5.13
C PRO A 109 -6.33 1.22 -4.58
N PRO A 110 -5.06 0.74 -4.45
CA PRO A 110 -3.97 1.56 -3.95
C PRO A 110 -3.68 2.74 -4.88
N LYS A 111 -3.73 3.94 -4.34
CA LYS A 111 -3.37 5.20 -5.00
C LYS A 111 -2.70 6.15 -4.03
N LYS A 112 -1.98 7.15 -4.56
CA LYS A 112 -1.37 8.24 -3.81
C LYS A 112 -2.29 9.45 -3.73
N GLY A 113 -1.98 10.34 -2.80
CA GLY A 113 -2.53 11.69 -2.72
C GLY A 113 -3.60 11.89 -1.68
N LYS A 114 -3.73 13.14 -1.22
CA LYS A 114 -4.67 13.54 -0.16
C LYS A 114 -6.13 13.30 -0.55
N SER A 115 -6.50 13.54 -1.79
CA SER A 115 -7.87 13.32 -2.27
C SER A 115 -8.29 11.86 -2.17
N HIS A 116 -7.35 10.95 -2.41
CA HIS A 116 -7.57 9.51 -2.27
C HIS A 116 -7.76 9.11 -0.80
N ILE A 117 -6.97 9.67 0.12
CA ILE A 117 -7.12 9.45 1.56
C ILE A 117 -8.48 9.95 2.04
N LEU A 118 -8.88 11.14 1.64
CA LEU A 118 -10.19 11.70 1.98
C LEU A 118 -11.35 10.84 1.43
N ARG A 119 -11.17 10.27 0.25
CA ARG A 119 -12.11 9.28 -0.29
C ARG A 119 -12.22 8.05 0.61
N ILE A 120 -11.10 7.48 1.04
CA ILE A 120 -11.08 6.32 1.95
C ILE A 120 -11.83 6.63 3.24
N ILE A 121 -11.53 7.78 3.87
CA ILE A 121 -12.18 8.20 5.12
C ILE A 121 -13.69 8.38 4.92
N ARG A 122 -14.10 9.01 3.82
CA ARG A 122 -15.52 9.19 3.48
C ARG A 122 -16.25 7.86 3.31
N GLU A 123 -15.65 6.93 2.59
CA GLU A 123 -16.24 5.60 2.40
C GLU A 123 -16.35 4.85 3.72
N LEU A 124 -15.34 4.96 4.58
CA LEU A 124 -15.33 4.32 5.89
C LEU A 124 -16.45 4.86 6.81
N ILE A 125 -16.68 6.16 6.79
CA ILE A 125 -17.75 6.79 7.60
C ILE A 125 -19.14 6.39 7.10
N ASN A 126 -19.30 6.24 5.78
CA ASN A 126 -20.59 6.01 5.14
C ASN A 126 -20.91 4.54 4.86
N ILE A 127 -19.96 3.62 5.12
CA ILE A 127 -20.19 2.21 4.80
C ILE A 127 -21.19 1.59 5.78
N GLU A 128 -22.23 1.00 5.22
CA GLU A 128 -23.22 0.23 5.96
C GLU A 128 -23.10 -1.23 5.54
N PRO A 129 -22.62 -2.12 6.40
CA PRO A 129 -22.50 -3.52 6.07
C PRO A 129 -23.89 -4.16 5.95
N THR A 130 -24.09 -4.96 4.93
CA THR A 130 -25.34 -5.67 4.70
C THR A 130 -25.44 -6.98 5.49
N ASN A 131 -24.28 -7.52 5.88
CA ASN A 131 -24.16 -8.80 6.57
C ASN A 131 -23.57 -8.64 7.97
N LYS A 132 -23.90 -9.56 8.87
CA LYS A 132 -23.47 -9.51 10.27
C LYS A 132 -22.25 -10.37 10.58
N GLY A 133 -21.91 -11.31 9.69
CA GLY A 133 -20.79 -12.23 9.88
C GLY A 133 -19.45 -11.63 9.45
N THR A 134 -18.38 -12.28 9.84
CA THR A 134 -16.98 -11.92 9.51
C THR A 134 -16.29 -13.12 8.88
N ASN A 135 -15.55 -12.91 7.79
CA ASN A 135 -14.72 -13.91 7.16
C ASN A 135 -13.36 -13.30 6.76
N ILE A 136 -12.39 -13.41 7.65
CA ILE A 136 -11.03 -12.88 7.46
C ILE A 136 -10.29 -13.64 6.37
N GLU A 137 -10.46 -14.94 6.27
CA GLU A 137 -9.84 -15.76 5.23
C GLU A 137 -10.23 -15.30 3.83
N LEU A 138 -11.52 -15.00 3.62
CA LEU A 138 -12.01 -14.48 2.35
C LEU A 138 -11.32 -13.15 1.99
N ALA A 139 -11.19 -12.24 2.94
CA ALA A 139 -10.54 -10.95 2.74
C ALA A 139 -9.06 -11.11 2.37
N LEU A 140 -8.33 -11.99 3.04
CA LEU A 140 -6.93 -12.28 2.74
C LEU A 140 -6.75 -12.96 1.37
N LYS A 141 -7.58 -13.92 1.02
CA LYS A 141 -7.58 -14.53 -0.32
C LYS A 141 -7.87 -13.52 -1.42
N TYR A 142 -8.86 -12.65 -1.20
CA TYR A 142 -9.16 -11.57 -2.13
C TYR A 142 -7.95 -10.65 -2.32
N LEU A 143 -7.30 -10.23 -1.23
CA LEU A 143 -6.10 -9.40 -1.28
C LEU A 143 -4.99 -10.03 -2.13
N THR A 144 -4.66 -11.31 -1.88
CA THR A 144 -3.61 -12.01 -2.62
C THR A 144 -3.91 -12.17 -4.10
N ASN A 145 -5.19 -12.22 -4.47
CA ASN A 145 -5.61 -12.31 -5.85
C ASN A 145 -5.50 -10.97 -6.61
N ILE A 146 -5.78 -9.86 -5.94
CA ILE A 146 -5.81 -8.54 -6.59
C ILE A 146 -4.50 -7.77 -6.49
N ILE A 147 -3.72 -7.96 -5.41
CA ILE A 147 -2.44 -7.29 -5.19
C ILE A 147 -1.30 -8.25 -5.51
N LYS A 148 -0.62 -8.00 -6.63
CA LYS A 148 0.52 -8.83 -7.10
C LYS A 148 1.88 -8.23 -6.72
N LYS A 149 1.91 -6.97 -6.32
CA LYS A 149 3.12 -6.29 -5.87
C LYS A 149 3.30 -6.45 -4.38
N LYS A 150 4.55 -6.35 -3.92
CA LYS A 150 4.87 -6.33 -2.49
C LYS A 150 4.03 -5.26 -1.77
N SER A 151 3.39 -5.64 -0.68
CA SER A 151 2.52 -4.76 0.09
C SER A 151 2.70 -4.99 1.59
N ILE A 152 2.42 -3.94 2.37
CA ILE A 152 2.23 -4.04 3.82
C ILE A 152 0.73 -4.06 4.07
N THR A 153 0.27 -5.02 4.82
CA THR A 153 -1.17 -5.21 5.09
C THR A 153 -1.47 -5.04 6.56
N PHE A 154 -2.43 -4.16 6.86
CA PHE A 154 -3.00 -3.98 8.19
C PHE A 154 -4.39 -4.61 8.23
N LEU A 155 -4.62 -5.48 9.20
CA LEU A 155 -5.94 -6.07 9.44
C LEU A 155 -6.57 -5.44 10.69
N ILE A 156 -7.72 -4.81 10.50
CA ILE A 156 -8.50 -4.19 11.57
C ILE A 156 -9.80 -4.97 11.74
N SER A 157 -9.89 -5.74 12.80
CA SER A 157 -11.04 -6.59 13.14
C SER A 157 -11.12 -6.79 14.66
N ASP A 158 -12.29 -7.13 15.15
CA ASP A 158 -12.44 -7.63 16.51
C ASP A 158 -12.16 -9.14 16.63
N PHE A 159 -11.77 -9.77 15.52
CA PHE A 159 -11.39 -11.18 15.42
C PHE A 159 -12.46 -12.18 15.91
N LYS A 160 -13.73 -11.82 15.82
CA LYS A 160 -14.86 -12.72 16.12
C LYS A 160 -15.22 -13.61 14.94
N ASP A 161 -14.22 -14.11 14.23
CA ASP A 161 -14.38 -15.04 13.12
C ASP A 161 -14.30 -16.49 13.65
N ASN A 162 -15.25 -17.31 13.23
CA ASN A 162 -15.28 -18.73 13.56
C ASN A 162 -14.45 -19.59 12.59
N ASN A 163 -13.88 -18.99 11.55
CA ASN A 163 -13.08 -19.69 10.54
C ASN A 163 -11.59 -19.64 10.86
N SER A 164 -10.86 -20.68 10.48
CA SER A 164 -9.40 -20.68 10.57
C SER A 164 -8.81 -19.89 9.42
N TYR A 165 -8.08 -18.81 9.73
CA TYR A 165 -7.40 -17.95 8.74
C TYR A 165 -5.86 -18.06 8.79
N SER A 166 -5.34 -18.99 9.61
CA SER A 166 -3.90 -19.15 9.83
C SER A 166 -3.12 -19.46 8.55
N ASP A 167 -3.69 -20.24 7.65
CA ASP A 167 -3.02 -20.62 6.41
C ASP A 167 -3.05 -19.49 5.37
N ALA A 168 -4.14 -18.70 5.35
CA ALA A 168 -4.24 -17.53 4.49
C ALA A 168 -3.26 -16.42 4.90
N MET A 169 -2.97 -16.26 6.19
CA MET A 169 -1.96 -15.31 6.68
C MET A 169 -0.53 -15.70 6.28
N LYS A 170 -0.22 -16.99 6.19
CA LYS A 170 1.09 -17.47 5.71
C LYS A 170 1.33 -17.17 4.23
N ILE A 171 0.27 -17.12 3.44
CA ILE A 171 0.34 -16.84 2.00
C ILE A 171 0.52 -15.33 1.74
N ALA A 172 0.05 -14.48 2.63
CA ALA A 172 0.10 -13.03 2.50
C ALA A 172 1.48 -12.42 2.87
N ASN A 173 2.40 -13.21 3.41
CA ASN A 173 3.80 -12.84 3.67
C ASN A 173 4.68 -13.23 2.48
#